data_eb1b03d107d9951ebdf36de142e52ca3
#
_entry.id   eb1b03d107d9951ebdf36de142e52ca3
#
_cell.length_a   1.000
_cell.length_b   1.000
_cell.length_c   1.000
_cell.angle_alpha   90.00
_cell.angle_beta   90.00
_cell.angle_gamma   90.00
#
_symmetry.space_group_name_H-M   'P 1'
#
loop_
_entity.id
_entity.type
_entity.pdbx_description
1 polymer ?
#
loop_
_entity_poly.entity_id
_entity_poly.type
_entity_poly.pdbx_seq_one_letter_code
_entity_poly.pdbx_strand_id
1 'polypeptide(L)'
;MVCVVVSTFDQIKPTKINLSLFGRFERGAGMDKAELRRAVIARRDALDLDMRAAKSAAVCARLVELLGGSGPVAPRAVAVYAAMGSEADPAAFAAAAAKHGWRVAYPCMFSAADTVACGQRMCMRAVAAGDASEAPFIAHPTRAFAATDVDSSRFPIVPAEALDMIVVPLVAFDHTGARLGYGGGCYDRYLPTLSPACQIIGIAFDEQRVD
;
A
#
# COMPACT_ATOMS: atom_id res chain seq x y z
N MET A 1 13.60 -8.71 5.01
CA MET A 1 12.57 -7.96 4.27
C MET A 1 12.85 -6.49 4.51
N VAL A 2 12.93 -5.69 3.45
CA VAL A 2 13.26 -4.26 3.53
C VAL A 2 11.98 -3.49 3.24
N CYS A 3 11.53 -2.64 4.15
CA CYS A 3 10.48 -1.66 3.88
C CYS A 3 11.15 -0.29 3.69
N VAL A 4 10.75 0.41 2.65
CA VAL A 4 11.23 1.75 2.33
C VAL A 4 10.04 2.69 2.41
N VAL A 5 10.18 3.81 3.10
CA VAL A 5 9.20 4.89 2.98
C VAL A 5 9.71 5.86 1.91
N VAL A 6 8.92 6.05 0.87
CA VAL A 6 9.19 7.02 -0.18
C VAL A 6 8.37 8.28 0.12
N SER A 7 9.06 9.36 0.43
CA SER A 7 8.48 10.69 0.60
C SER A 7 8.97 11.65 -0.49
N THR A 8 8.38 12.84 -0.56
CA THR A 8 8.67 13.81 -1.63
C THR A 8 10.09 14.38 -1.59
N PHE A 9 10.79 14.35 -0.44
CA PHE A 9 12.09 15.02 -0.26
C PHE A 9 13.29 14.10 -0.01
N ASP A 10 13.11 12.88 0.45
CA ASP A 10 14.25 12.03 0.79
C ASP A 10 14.78 11.25 -0.41
N GLN A 11 16.12 11.20 -0.52
CA GLN A 11 16.77 10.21 -1.36
C GLN A 11 16.41 8.82 -0.84
N ILE A 12 16.05 7.91 -1.74
CA ILE A 12 15.74 6.52 -1.42
C ILE A 12 16.96 5.89 -0.72
N LYS A 13 17.01 6.04 0.60
CA LYS A 13 17.90 5.21 1.41
C LYS A 13 17.11 4.00 1.84
N PRO A 14 17.49 2.80 1.39
CA PRO A 14 16.85 1.58 1.86
C PRO A 14 17.13 1.43 3.35
N THR A 15 16.19 1.88 4.17
CA THR A 15 16.24 1.62 5.60
C THR A 15 15.72 0.20 5.81
N LYS A 16 16.57 -0.70 6.30
CA LYS A 16 16.15 -2.05 6.68
C LYS A 16 15.13 -1.92 7.81
N ILE A 17 13.84 -2.04 7.49
CA ILE A 17 12.81 -2.08 8.53
C ILE A 17 12.72 -3.51 9.04
N ASN A 18 12.94 -3.64 10.34
CA ASN A 18 12.70 -4.87 11.06
C ASN A 18 11.18 -5.07 11.15
N LEU A 19 10.67 -6.18 10.60
CA LEU A 19 9.23 -6.52 10.67
C LEU A 19 8.69 -6.57 12.10
N SER A 20 9.55 -6.78 13.10
CA SER A 20 9.14 -6.70 14.51
C SER A 20 8.76 -5.27 14.93
N LEU A 21 9.11 -4.25 14.13
CA LEU A 21 8.73 -2.85 14.33
C LEU A 21 7.40 -2.49 13.63
N PHE A 22 6.84 -3.36 12.79
CA PHE A 22 5.48 -3.21 12.32
C PHE A 22 4.53 -3.36 13.52
N GLY A 23 4.06 -2.24 14.06
CA GLY A 23 3.20 -2.18 15.24
C GLY A 23 3.82 -1.59 16.49
N ARG A 24 5.12 -1.38 16.55
CA ARG A 24 5.79 -0.63 17.62
C ARG A 24 6.20 0.76 17.14
N PHE A 25 5.23 1.59 16.89
CA PHE A 25 5.43 3.03 16.97
C PHE A 25 5.67 3.34 18.45
N GLU A 26 6.92 3.54 18.86
CA GLU A 26 7.25 3.89 20.24
C GLU A 26 6.75 5.30 20.53
N ARG A 27 6.11 5.46 21.67
CA ARG A 27 5.49 6.71 22.09
C ARG A 27 6.57 7.76 22.31
N GLY A 28 6.63 8.76 21.47
CA GLY A 28 7.12 10.09 21.86
C GLY A 28 6.23 10.60 23.02
N ALA A 29 6.82 11.25 24.00
CA ALA A 29 6.19 11.62 25.25
C ALA A 29 4.79 12.24 25.06
N GLY A 30 3.73 11.53 25.42
CA GLY A 30 2.43 12.09 25.81
C GLY A 30 1.25 11.91 24.88
N MET A 31 1.42 11.65 23.58
CA MET A 31 0.28 11.56 22.65
C MET A 31 -0.12 10.12 22.38
N ASP A 32 -1.42 9.78 22.46
CA ASP A 32 -1.86 8.45 22.10
C ASP A 32 -1.90 8.23 20.57
N LYS A 33 -1.96 6.94 20.13
CA LYS A 33 -1.96 6.60 18.70
C LYS A 33 -3.19 7.16 17.96
N ALA A 34 -4.32 7.35 18.62
CA ALA A 34 -5.53 7.88 17.99
C ALA A 34 -5.42 9.40 17.81
N GLU A 35 -4.87 10.09 18.80
CA GLU A 35 -4.58 11.53 18.72
C GLU A 35 -3.57 11.83 17.62
N LEU A 36 -2.48 11.06 17.56
CA LEU A 36 -1.46 11.21 16.53
C LEU A 36 -2.05 11.00 15.13
N ARG A 37 -2.89 9.96 14.95
CA ARG A 37 -3.59 9.75 13.67
C ARG A 37 -4.42 10.96 13.28
N ARG A 38 -5.23 11.50 14.20
CA ARG A 38 -6.07 12.68 13.93
C ARG A 38 -5.24 13.88 13.52
N ALA A 39 -4.16 14.16 14.26
CA ALA A 39 -3.28 15.30 13.99
C ALA A 39 -2.59 15.19 12.62
N VAL A 40 -2.08 14.00 12.26
CA VAL A 40 -1.39 13.80 10.98
C VAL A 40 -2.37 13.80 9.81
N ILE A 41 -3.53 13.19 9.96
CA ILE A 41 -4.59 13.23 8.94
C ILE A 41 -5.01 14.68 8.68
N ALA A 42 -5.22 15.49 9.74
CA ALA A 42 -5.56 16.89 9.59
C ALA A 42 -4.48 17.69 8.85
N ARG A 43 -3.17 17.45 9.11
CA ARG A 43 -2.06 18.07 8.35
C ARG A 43 -2.10 17.70 6.87
N ARG A 44 -2.36 16.43 6.57
CA ARG A 44 -2.48 15.93 5.21
C ARG A 44 -3.70 16.46 4.49
N ASP A 45 -4.83 16.57 5.18
CA ASP A 45 -6.09 17.10 4.65
C ASP A 45 -6.00 18.60 4.34
N ALA A 46 -5.12 19.34 5.04
CA ALA A 46 -4.87 20.76 4.80
C ALA A 46 -4.11 21.04 3.49
N LEU A 47 -3.50 20.03 2.88
CA LEU A 47 -2.91 20.17 1.55
C LEU A 47 -4.02 20.36 0.51
N ASP A 48 -3.87 21.34 -0.38
CA ASP A 48 -4.78 21.52 -1.50
C ASP A 48 -4.69 20.37 -2.54
N LEU A 49 -5.64 20.30 -3.42
CA LEU A 49 -5.74 19.22 -4.42
C LEU A 49 -4.54 19.20 -5.37
N ASP A 50 -4.10 20.37 -5.84
CA ASP A 50 -2.99 20.47 -6.79
C ASP A 50 -1.68 20.06 -6.15
N MET A 51 -1.44 20.46 -4.90
CA MET A 51 -0.26 20.06 -4.14
C MET A 51 -0.27 18.55 -3.87
N ARG A 52 -1.41 17.96 -3.51
CA ARG A 52 -1.53 16.51 -3.33
C ARG A 52 -1.27 15.75 -4.63
N ALA A 53 -1.80 16.24 -5.74
CA ALA A 53 -1.57 15.64 -7.06
C ALA A 53 -0.08 15.71 -7.45
N ALA A 54 0.56 16.86 -7.29
CA ALA A 54 1.98 17.04 -7.57
C ALA A 54 2.87 16.14 -6.70
N LYS A 55 2.59 16.08 -5.38
CA LYS A 55 3.31 15.20 -4.45
C LYS A 55 3.11 13.72 -4.78
N SER A 56 1.89 13.30 -5.11
CA SER A 56 1.60 11.92 -5.54
C SER A 56 2.35 11.58 -6.83
N ALA A 57 2.38 12.49 -7.81
CA ALA A 57 3.13 12.30 -9.04
C ALA A 57 4.64 12.14 -8.78
N ALA A 58 5.21 12.95 -7.89
CA ALA A 58 6.63 12.86 -7.50
C ALA A 58 6.96 11.52 -6.83
N VAL A 59 6.10 11.05 -5.92
CA VAL A 59 6.24 9.73 -5.28
C VAL A 59 6.14 8.61 -6.33
N CYS A 60 5.15 8.67 -7.23
CA CYS A 60 5.00 7.68 -8.30
C CYS A 60 6.21 7.64 -9.23
N ALA A 61 6.78 8.78 -9.59
CA ALA A 61 7.99 8.83 -10.43
C ALA A 61 9.15 8.07 -9.77
N ARG A 62 9.36 8.24 -8.47
CA ARG A 62 10.38 7.48 -7.71
C ARG A 62 10.09 5.98 -7.66
N LEU A 63 8.81 5.60 -7.50
CA LEU A 63 8.43 4.19 -7.52
C LEU A 63 8.71 3.55 -8.89
N VAL A 64 8.52 4.29 -9.98
CA VAL A 64 8.80 3.80 -11.34
C VAL A 64 10.28 3.47 -11.52
N GLU A 65 11.20 4.21 -10.90
CA GLU A 65 12.63 3.91 -10.93
C GLU A 65 12.94 2.52 -10.33
N LEU A 66 12.11 2.05 -9.39
CA LEU A 66 12.26 0.72 -8.77
C LEU A 66 11.76 -0.42 -9.68
N LEU A 67 10.99 -0.13 -10.73
CA LEU A 67 10.58 -1.13 -11.72
C LEU A 67 11.74 -1.55 -12.62
N GLY A 68 12.86 -0.83 -12.56
CA GLY A 68 14.04 -1.03 -13.39
C GLY A 68 14.69 -2.39 -13.18
N GLY A 69 14.91 -3.05 -14.29
CA GLY A 69 15.54 -4.35 -14.42
C GLY A 69 14.72 -5.26 -15.33
N SER A 70 14.71 -4.95 -16.61
CA SER A 70 14.21 -5.86 -17.66
C SER A 70 15.08 -7.11 -17.69
N GLY A 71 14.79 -8.05 -16.79
CA GLY A 71 15.28 -9.41 -16.89
C GLY A 71 14.19 -10.27 -17.53
N PRO A 72 14.53 -11.28 -18.36
CA PRO A 72 13.56 -12.09 -19.10
C PRO A 72 12.90 -13.18 -18.25
N VAL A 73 12.59 -12.94 -16.99
CA VAL A 73 12.10 -13.97 -16.09
C VAL A 73 10.73 -13.58 -15.55
N ALA A 74 9.71 -14.39 -15.85
CA ALA A 74 8.33 -14.42 -15.34
C ALA A 74 7.63 -13.05 -15.08
N PRO A 75 6.35 -12.91 -15.38
CA PRO A 75 5.66 -11.65 -15.12
C PRO A 75 5.71 -11.33 -13.61
N ARG A 76 6.41 -10.25 -13.27
CA ARG A 76 6.47 -9.72 -11.90
C ARG A 76 5.10 -9.23 -11.46
N ALA A 77 4.82 -9.30 -10.17
CA ALA A 77 3.57 -8.85 -9.59
C ALA A 77 3.79 -7.76 -8.53
N VAL A 78 3.01 -6.70 -8.63
CA VAL A 78 2.99 -5.63 -7.64
C VAL A 78 1.59 -5.42 -7.09
N ALA A 79 1.46 -5.34 -5.79
CA ALA A 79 0.23 -4.88 -5.15
C ALA A 79 0.32 -3.38 -4.83
N VAL A 80 -0.75 -2.66 -5.12
CA VAL A 80 -0.94 -1.25 -4.73
C VAL A 80 -2.26 -1.12 -4.00
N TYR A 81 -2.52 0.02 -3.38
CA TYR A 81 -3.82 0.31 -2.76
C TYR A 81 -4.61 1.33 -3.58
N ALA A 82 -5.93 1.36 -3.40
CA ALA A 82 -6.78 2.43 -3.89
C ALA A 82 -6.78 3.56 -2.86
N ALA A 83 -6.30 4.74 -3.26
CA ALA A 83 -6.18 5.87 -2.36
C ALA A 83 -7.54 6.37 -1.88
N MET A 84 -7.65 6.70 -0.61
CA MET A 84 -8.85 7.25 0.01
C MET A 84 -8.61 8.67 0.53
N GLY A 85 -9.55 9.56 0.24
CA GLY A 85 -9.51 10.93 0.73
C GLY A 85 -8.24 11.66 0.30
N SER A 86 -7.38 12.03 1.25
CA SER A 86 -6.15 12.79 1.02
C SER A 86 -4.89 11.93 0.95
N GLU A 87 -5.00 10.61 0.82
CA GLU A 87 -3.83 9.72 0.71
C GLU A 87 -2.97 10.02 -0.52
N ALA A 88 -1.68 9.70 -0.42
CA ALA A 88 -0.82 9.64 -1.61
C ALA A 88 -1.38 8.62 -2.59
N ASP A 89 -1.59 9.01 -3.84
CA ASP A 89 -2.26 8.18 -4.83
C ASP A 89 -1.23 7.40 -5.69
N PRO A 90 -1.19 6.07 -5.61
CA PRO A 90 -0.30 5.24 -6.40
C PRO A 90 -0.81 4.94 -7.82
N ALA A 91 -1.94 5.49 -8.27
CA ALA A 91 -2.57 5.12 -9.55
C ALA A 91 -1.64 5.32 -10.76
N ALA A 92 -0.87 6.42 -10.79
CA ALA A 92 0.09 6.65 -11.88
C ALA A 92 1.22 5.60 -11.89
N PHE A 93 1.69 5.17 -10.72
CA PHE A 93 2.65 4.08 -10.61
C PHE A 93 2.05 2.74 -11.06
N ALA A 94 0.81 2.43 -10.65
CA ALA A 94 0.11 1.22 -11.08
C ALA A 94 -0.02 1.14 -12.61
N ALA A 95 -0.39 2.25 -13.25
CA ALA A 95 -0.47 2.35 -14.71
C ALA A 95 0.92 2.17 -15.37
N ALA A 96 1.97 2.74 -14.81
CA ALA A 96 3.34 2.54 -15.28
C ALA A 96 3.78 1.08 -15.13
N ALA A 97 3.54 0.45 -13.99
CA ALA A 97 3.88 -0.94 -13.73
C ALA A 97 3.21 -1.88 -14.75
N ALA A 98 1.91 -1.66 -15.02
CA ALA A 98 1.20 -2.42 -16.06
C ALA A 98 1.84 -2.24 -17.45
N LYS A 99 2.24 -1.02 -17.83
CA LYS A 99 2.96 -0.76 -19.09
C LYS A 99 4.32 -1.45 -19.17
N HIS A 100 4.97 -1.63 -18.02
CA HIS A 100 6.21 -2.39 -17.90
C HIS A 100 6.01 -3.93 -17.82
N GLY A 101 4.77 -4.41 -18.04
CA GLY A 101 4.45 -5.84 -18.06
C GLY A 101 4.28 -6.47 -16.67
N TRP A 102 4.18 -5.66 -15.61
CA TRP A 102 3.89 -6.17 -14.28
C TRP A 102 2.40 -6.47 -14.12
N ARG A 103 2.09 -7.56 -13.43
CA ARG A 103 0.73 -7.83 -12.95
C ARG A 103 0.44 -6.90 -11.78
N VAL A 104 -0.57 -6.04 -11.93
CA VAL A 104 -1.00 -5.12 -10.86
C VAL A 104 -2.14 -5.74 -10.07
N ALA A 105 -2.06 -5.68 -8.75
CA ALA A 105 -3.08 -6.19 -7.85
C ALA A 105 -3.51 -5.12 -6.83
N TYR A 106 -4.76 -5.23 -6.38
CA TYR A 106 -5.35 -4.34 -5.38
C TYR A 106 -5.95 -5.14 -4.22
N PRO A 107 -6.01 -4.57 -3.01
CA PRO A 107 -6.61 -5.22 -1.86
C PRO A 107 -8.12 -5.37 -2.05
N CYS A 108 -8.61 -6.55 -1.73
CA CYS A 108 -10.02 -6.88 -1.63
C CYS A 108 -10.30 -7.43 -0.24
N MET A 109 -11.21 -6.79 0.48
CA MET A 109 -11.57 -7.20 1.84
C MET A 109 -12.55 -8.37 1.77
N PHE A 110 -12.30 -9.42 2.53
CA PHE A 110 -13.21 -10.55 2.65
C PHE A 110 -14.40 -10.26 3.58
N SER A 111 -15.55 -10.84 3.27
CA SER A 111 -16.69 -10.90 4.16
C SER A 111 -16.33 -11.63 5.47
N ALA A 112 -17.13 -11.46 6.51
CA ALA A 112 -16.90 -12.16 7.78
C ALA A 112 -16.87 -13.68 7.61
N ALA A 113 -17.77 -14.24 6.78
CA ALA A 113 -17.84 -15.67 6.51
C ALA A 113 -16.58 -16.18 5.81
N ASP A 114 -16.12 -15.48 4.76
CA ASP A 114 -14.90 -15.85 4.03
C ASP A 114 -13.64 -15.65 4.89
N THR A 115 -13.62 -14.63 5.75
CA THR A 115 -12.54 -14.41 6.73
C THR A 115 -12.40 -15.62 7.66
N VAL A 116 -13.52 -16.16 8.16
CA VAL A 116 -13.50 -17.37 9.00
C VAL A 116 -12.99 -18.57 8.23
N ALA A 117 -13.40 -18.71 6.96
CA ALA A 117 -13.03 -19.85 6.12
C ALA A 117 -11.54 -19.86 5.74
N CYS A 118 -10.94 -18.70 5.45
CA CYS A 118 -9.56 -18.59 4.95
C CYS A 118 -8.56 -18.06 5.98
N GLY A 119 -9.00 -17.59 7.16
CA GLY A 119 -8.14 -17.02 8.21
C GLY A 119 -7.59 -15.63 7.89
N GLN A 120 -7.98 -15.02 6.76
CA GLN A 120 -7.47 -13.72 6.32
C GLN A 120 -8.62 -12.74 6.05
N ARG A 121 -8.43 -11.48 6.40
CA ARG A 121 -9.41 -10.42 6.15
C ARG A 121 -9.25 -9.74 4.80
N MET A 122 -8.14 -9.96 4.11
CA MET A 122 -7.78 -9.26 2.89
C MET A 122 -6.99 -10.20 1.98
N CYS A 123 -7.27 -10.14 0.68
CA CYS A 123 -6.42 -10.72 -0.36
C CYS A 123 -6.04 -9.64 -1.37
N MET A 124 -5.09 -9.95 -2.26
CA MET A 124 -4.77 -9.11 -3.41
C MET A 124 -5.38 -9.72 -4.66
N ARG A 125 -6.10 -8.93 -5.45
CA ARG A 125 -6.71 -9.36 -6.71
C ARG A 125 -6.07 -8.64 -7.88
N ALA A 126 -5.66 -9.39 -8.88
CA ALA A 126 -5.11 -8.83 -10.11
C ALA A 126 -6.20 -8.07 -10.88
N VAL A 127 -5.80 -6.92 -11.43
CA VAL A 127 -6.66 -6.07 -12.25
C VAL A 127 -5.91 -5.76 -13.54
N ALA A 128 -6.50 -6.10 -14.68
CA ALA A 128 -5.91 -5.80 -15.97
C ALA A 128 -5.94 -4.30 -16.27
N ALA A 129 -5.04 -3.86 -17.14
CA ALA A 129 -5.02 -2.47 -17.59
C ALA A 129 -6.37 -2.13 -18.25
N GLY A 130 -7.03 -1.09 -17.74
CA GLY A 130 -8.36 -0.67 -18.20
C GLY A 130 -9.54 -1.18 -17.36
N ASP A 131 -9.36 -2.22 -16.54
CA ASP A 131 -10.44 -2.79 -15.72
C ASP A 131 -10.58 -2.16 -14.33
N ALA A 132 -9.72 -1.21 -13.99
CA ALA A 132 -9.70 -0.61 -12.65
C ALA A 132 -11.02 0.07 -12.27
N SER A 133 -11.70 0.72 -13.22
CA SER A 133 -13.01 1.35 -13.00
C SER A 133 -14.15 0.37 -12.75
N GLU A 134 -13.98 -0.88 -13.14
CA GLU A 134 -14.98 -1.94 -13.00
C GLU A 134 -14.72 -2.85 -11.79
N ALA A 135 -13.58 -2.68 -11.12
CA ALA A 135 -13.22 -3.44 -9.93
C ALA A 135 -13.92 -2.86 -8.68
N PRO A 136 -14.94 -3.54 -8.11
CA PRO A 136 -15.75 -2.97 -7.03
C PRO A 136 -14.93 -2.72 -5.76
N PHE A 137 -13.87 -3.47 -5.54
CA PHE A 137 -12.97 -3.32 -4.40
C PHE A 137 -11.99 -2.16 -4.55
N ILE A 138 -11.81 -1.61 -5.75
CA ILE A 138 -11.08 -0.33 -5.98
C ILE A 138 -12.02 0.85 -5.70
N ALA A 139 -13.27 0.78 -6.19
CA ALA A 139 -14.25 1.83 -5.94
C ALA A 139 -14.66 1.92 -4.45
N HIS A 140 -14.65 0.80 -3.75
CA HIS A 140 -15.03 0.70 -2.34
C HIS A 140 -13.96 -0.05 -1.51
N PRO A 141 -12.78 0.56 -1.26
CA PRO A 141 -11.61 -0.14 -0.71
C PRO A 141 -11.80 -0.73 0.69
N THR A 142 -12.73 -0.18 1.47
CA THR A 142 -13.01 -0.64 2.84
C THR A 142 -14.20 -1.58 2.94
N ARG A 143 -14.97 -1.74 1.85
CA ARG A 143 -16.12 -2.65 1.81
C ARG A 143 -15.63 -4.09 1.80
N ALA A 144 -16.29 -4.93 2.60
CA ALA A 144 -16.10 -6.37 2.56
C ALA A 144 -16.96 -7.01 1.46
N PHE A 145 -16.37 -7.92 0.72
CA PHE A 145 -17.02 -8.66 -0.38
C PHE A 145 -17.06 -10.14 -0.05
N ALA A 146 -18.18 -10.80 -0.36
CA ALA A 146 -18.22 -12.25 -0.39
C ALA A 146 -17.42 -12.75 -1.61
N ALA A 147 -16.94 -13.98 -1.55
CA ALA A 147 -16.20 -14.58 -2.66
C ALA A 147 -17.02 -14.61 -3.96
N THR A 148 -18.35 -14.68 -3.85
CA THR A 148 -19.31 -14.64 -4.97
C THR A 148 -19.59 -13.24 -5.53
N ASP A 149 -19.24 -12.17 -4.79
CA ASP A 149 -19.50 -10.79 -5.20
C ASP A 149 -18.47 -10.28 -6.22
N VAL A 150 -17.37 -11.00 -6.39
CA VAL A 150 -16.26 -10.59 -7.25
C VAL A 150 -15.97 -11.69 -8.27
N ASP A 151 -16.04 -11.35 -9.55
CA ASP A 151 -15.70 -12.28 -10.64
C ASP A 151 -14.21 -12.67 -10.55
N SER A 152 -13.96 -13.89 -10.07
CA SER A 152 -12.61 -14.42 -9.88
C SER A 152 -11.92 -14.79 -11.20
N SER A 153 -12.66 -14.91 -12.31
CA SER A 153 -12.06 -15.11 -13.64
C SER A 153 -11.47 -13.79 -14.17
N ARG A 154 -12.13 -12.69 -13.90
CA ARG A 154 -11.70 -11.35 -14.29
C ARG A 154 -10.71 -10.75 -13.30
N PHE A 155 -10.92 -10.98 -12.01
CA PHE A 155 -10.10 -10.45 -10.92
C PHE A 155 -9.53 -11.59 -10.06
N PRO A 156 -8.60 -12.39 -10.60
CA PRO A 156 -8.06 -13.54 -9.88
C PRO A 156 -7.25 -13.11 -8.66
N ILE A 157 -7.26 -13.93 -7.62
CA ILE A 157 -6.41 -13.73 -6.44
C ILE A 157 -4.95 -13.95 -6.85
N VAL A 158 -4.09 -13.02 -6.42
CA VAL A 158 -2.64 -13.14 -6.49
C VAL A 158 -2.16 -13.69 -5.15
N PRO A 159 -1.56 -14.88 -5.11
CA PRO A 159 -0.99 -15.42 -3.89
C PRO A 159 0.05 -14.46 -3.29
N ALA A 160 0.10 -14.39 -1.96
CA ALA A 160 1.01 -13.46 -1.27
C ALA A 160 2.49 -13.73 -1.62
N GLU A 161 2.85 -15.00 -1.77
CA GLU A 161 4.20 -15.45 -2.15
C GLU A 161 4.58 -15.12 -3.60
N ALA A 162 3.60 -14.82 -4.45
CA ALA A 162 3.81 -14.43 -5.85
C ALA A 162 4.00 -12.93 -6.05
N LEU A 163 3.92 -12.14 -4.98
CA LEU A 163 4.16 -10.70 -5.04
C LEU A 163 5.66 -10.40 -4.92
N ASP A 164 6.18 -9.66 -5.88
CA ASP A 164 7.57 -9.14 -5.86
C ASP A 164 7.66 -7.81 -5.14
N MET A 165 6.57 -7.04 -5.15
CA MET A 165 6.49 -5.71 -4.54
C MET A 165 5.10 -5.46 -3.99
N ILE A 166 5.02 -4.75 -2.87
CA ILE A 166 3.76 -4.21 -2.34
C ILE A 166 3.94 -2.76 -1.91
N VAL A 167 3.08 -1.90 -2.41
CA VAL A 167 2.97 -0.50 -1.97
C VAL A 167 1.86 -0.40 -0.93
N VAL A 168 2.18 0.11 0.25
CA VAL A 168 1.26 0.15 1.38
C VAL A 168 0.94 1.59 1.80
N PRO A 169 -0.32 1.88 2.19
CA PRO A 169 -0.68 3.17 2.77
C PRO A 169 -0.21 3.28 4.21
N LEU A 170 -0.04 4.51 4.66
CA LEU A 170 0.25 4.82 6.06
C LEU A 170 -0.34 6.18 6.46
N VAL A 171 -0.60 6.34 7.75
CA VAL A 171 -1.03 7.62 8.33
C VAL A 171 0.19 8.45 8.72
N ALA A 172 1.16 7.85 9.42
CA ALA A 172 2.37 8.51 9.86
C ALA A 172 3.58 7.58 9.76
N PHE A 173 4.77 8.17 9.69
CA PHE A 173 6.05 7.46 9.77
C PHE A 173 7.07 8.30 10.54
N ASP A 174 8.05 7.64 11.14
CA ASP A 174 9.16 8.29 11.84
C ASP A 174 10.49 8.15 11.08
N HIS A 175 11.54 8.73 11.66
CA HIS A 175 12.90 8.69 11.09
C HIS A 175 13.48 7.26 11.01
N THR A 176 12.93 6.30 11.75
CA THR A 176 13.33 4.89 11.69
C THR A 176 12.63 4.13 10.58
N GLY A 177 11.60 4.76 9.96
CA GLY A 177 10.71 4.13 9.01
C GLY A 177 9.61 3.30 9.66
N ALA A 178 9.42 3.37 10.98
CA ALA A 178 8.26 2.76 11.61
C ALA A 178 6.99 3.48 11.15
N ARG A 179 5.95 2.70 10.84
CA ARG A 179 4.70 3.24 10.30
C ARG A 179 3.54 3.11 11.25
N LEU A 180 2.69 4.10 11.24
CA LEU A 180 1.38 4.10 11.87
C LEU A 180 0.30 3.99 10.78
N GLY A 181 -0.47 2.89 10.79
CA GLY A 181 -1.62 2.71 9.91
C GLY A 181 -2.92 3.22 10.55
N TYR A 182 -4.04 3.04 9.84
CA TYR A 182 -5.38 3.46 10.30
C TYR A 182 -5.93 2.71 11.51
N GLY A 183 -5.30 1.60 11.94
CA GLY A 183 -5.69 0.85 13.12
C GLY A 183 -6.49 -0.42 12.84
N GLY A 184 -6.93 -0.68 11.62
CA GLY A 184 -7.64 -1.91 11.23
C GLY A 184 -6.78 -3.17 11.22
N GLY A 185 -5.46 -3.04 11.20
CA GLY A 185 -4.48 -4.13 11.22
C GLY A 185 -4.53 -5.05 10.00
N CYS A 186 -5.14 -4.64 8.88
CA CYS A 186 -5.25 -5.46 7.68
C CYS A 186 -3.86 -5.77 7.10
N TYR A 187 -3.04 -4.76 6.91
CA TYR A 187 -1.68 -4.93 6.43
C TYR A 187 -0.78 -5.62 7.44
N ASP A 188 -0.95 -5.35 8.75
CA ASP A 188 -0.13 -5.98 9.81
C ASP A 188 -0.32 -7.51 9.86
N ARG A 189 -1.50 -7.99 9.46
CA ARG A 189 -1.78 -9.43 9.29
C ARG A 189 -1.37 -9.98 7.94
N TYR A 190 -1.43 -9.17 6.88
CA TYR A 190 -1.13 -9.61 5.52
C TYR A 190 0.38 -9.64 5.23
N LEU A 191 1.13 -8.61 5.64
CA LEU A 191 2.55 -8.49 5.30
C LEU A 191 3.42 -9.68 5.76
N PRO A 192 3.16 -10.32 6.92
CA PRO A 192 3.90 -11.53 7.32
C PRO A 192 3.72 -12.73 6.39
N THR A 193 2.69 -12.74 5.52
CA THR A 193 2.44 -13.85 4.58
C THR A 193 3.22 -13.70 3.27
N LEU A 194 3.87 -12.55 3.06
CA LEU A 194 4.66 -12.28 1.85
C LEU A 194 5.95 -13.09 1.84
N SER A 195 6.46 -13.34 0.63
CA SER A 195 7.81 -13.85 0.46
C SER A 195 8.84 -12.92 1.14
N PRO A 196 9.89 -13.45 1.78
CA PRO A 196 11.00 -12.63 2.29
C PRO A 196 11.69 -11.77 1.23
N ALA A 197 11.58 -12.15 -0.05
CA ALA A 197 12.11 -11.41 -1.19
C ALA A 197 11.20 -10.26 -1.66
N CYS A 198 9.93 -10.24 -1.22
CA CYS A 198 8.99 -9.19 -1.59
C CYS A 198 9.44 -7.84 -1.04
N GLN A 199 9.48 -6.83 -1.91
CA GLN A 199 9.77 -5.46 -1.51
C GLN A 199 8.51 -4.81 -0.92
N ILE A 200 8.60 -4.31 0.32
CA ILE A 200 7.51 -3.57 0.97
C ILE A 200 7.85 -2.09 0.96
N ILE A 201 6.98 -1.28 0.35
CA ILE A 201 7.20 0.15 0.18
C ILE A 201 6.01 0.90 0.78
N GLY A 202 6.26 1.70 1.80
CA GLY A 202 5.30 2.69 2.29
C GLY A 202 5.40 3.96 1.47
N ILE A 203 4.29 4.57 1.10
CA ILE A 203 4.29 5.90 0.48
C ILE A 203 3.54 6.91 1.33
N ALA A 204 4.06 8.11 1.38
CA ALA A 204 3.56 9.18 2.21
C ALA A 204 3.98 10.55 1.69
N PHE A 205 3.28 11.59 2.13
CA PHE A 205 3.76 12.96 2.04
C PHE A 205 4.63 13.30 3.24
N ASP A 206 5.52 14.28 3.11
CA ASP A 206 6.42 14.71 4.20
C ASP A 206 5.66 15.20 5.43
N GLU A 207 4.46 15.74 5.23
CA GLU A 207 3.54 16.17 6.29
C GLU A 207 3.08 15.02 7.20
N GLN A 208 3.31 13.78 6.78
CA GLN A 208 2.99 12.58 7.57
C GLN A 208 4.17 12.13 8.44
N ARG A 209 5.32 12.79 8.32
CA ARG A 209 6.47 12.51 9.18
C ARG A 209 6.22 13.01 10.60
N VAL A 210 6.65 12.21 11.55
CA VAL A 210 6.65 12.49 12.99
C VAL A 210 8.00 12.11 13.57
N ASP A 211 8.42 12.81 14.63
CA ASP A 211 9.68 12.58 15.33
C ASP A 211 9.50 11.62 16.50
#